data_b2f19b4d5d7f5f731a3bb05cefd17d6b
#
_entry.id   b2f19b4d5d7f5f731a3bb05cefd17d6b
#
_cell.length_a   1.000
_cell.length_b   1.000
_cell.length_c   1.000
_cell.angle_alpha   90.00
_cell.angle_beta   90.00
_cell.angle_gamma   90.00
#
_symmetry.space_group_name_H-M   'P 1'
#
loop_
_entity.id
_entity.type
_entity.pdbx_description
1 polymer ?
#
loop_
_entity_poly.entity_id
_entity_poly.type
_entity_poly.pdbx_seq_one_letter_code
_entity_poly.pdbx_strand_id
1 'polypeptide(L)'
;AFELTINLRNTTSIHHQATRFIRDREYSENNHIQGEPVEYLDYSGISDMRKKLRKVLHKLIVLGRVSSKDIIILTGRAKSSSDFKMMISEKNTVGSYQLLGNESDQQNCIRYTSIHKYRGLERKVVILTDIHHFDFAELNYLGASRAKVKLYIMIPNEALTKRTELILNCKHFE
;
A
#
# COMPACT_ATOMS: atom_id res chain seq x y z
N ALA A 1 -3.15 -28.68 -17.45
CA ALA A 1 -2.94 -27.59 -16.48
C ALA A 1 -4.04 -26.56 -16.65
N PHE A 2 -4.70 -26.15 -15.58
CA PHE A 2 -5.70 -25.09 -15.63
C PHE A 2 -4.98 -23.78 -15.26
N GLU A 3 -5.06 -22.78 -16.12
CA GLU A 3 -4.55 -21.44 -15.88
C GLU A 3 -5.68 -20.57 -15.36
N LEU A 4 -5.49 -19.93 -14.20
CA LEU A 4 -6.42 -18.96 -13.66
C LEU A 4 -6.20 -17.63 -14.36
N THR A 5 -7.02 -17.32 -15.35
CA THR A 5 -6.94 -16.09 -16.13
C THR A 5 -7.66 -14.91 -15.49
N ILE A 6 -8.51 -15.15 -14.48
CA ILE A 6 -9.31 -14.10 -13.85
C ILE A 6 -8.77 -13.78 -12.45
N ASN A 7 -8.49 -12.50 -12.20
CA ASN A 7 -8.15 -12.02 -10.86
C ASN A 7 -9.41 -11.86 -10.01
N LEU A 8 -9.64 -12.79 -9.09
CA LEU A 8 -10.75 -12.74 -8.14
C LEU A 8 -10.39 -12.10 -6.80
N ARG A 9 -9.15 -11.66 -6.61
CA ARG A 9 -8.61 -11.22 -5.32
C ARG A 9 -8.86 -9.74 -5.04
N ASN A 10 -8.57 -8.89 -6.02
CA ASN A 10 -8.55 -7.44 -5.88
C ASN A 10 -9.72 -6.81 -6.64
N THR A 11 -10.11 -5.60 -6.25
CA THR A 11 -10.97 -4.77 -7.11
C THR A 11 -10.23 -4.37 -8.38
N THR A 12 -10.97 -4.02 -9.43
CA THR A 12 -10.42 -3.55 -10.72
C THR A 12 -9.41 -2.42 -10.54
N SER A 13 -9.74 -1.41 -9.71
CA SER A 13 -8.86 -0.27 -9.44
C SER A 13 -7.52 -0.70 -8.83
N ILE A 14 -7.53 -1.66 -7.91
CA ILE A 14 -6.31 -2.18 -7.27
C ILE A 14 -5.52 -3.05 -8.25
N HIS A 15 -6.22 -3.91 -8.99
CA HIS A 15 -5.59 -4.77 -9.99
C HIS A 15 -4.84 -3.95 -11.05
N HIS A 16 -5.50 -2.96 -11.65
CA HIS A 16 -4.87 -2.06 -12.60
C HIS A 16 -3.66 -1.33 -12.01
N GLN A 17 -3.76 -0.87 -10.75
CA GLN A 17 -2.63 -0.21 -10.10
C GLN A 17 -1.47 -1.17 -9.83
N ALA A 18 -1.75 -2.39 -9.41
CA ALA A 18 -0.71 -3.39 -9.15
C ALA A 18 0.01 -3.78 -10.45
N THR A 19 -0.72 -4.03 -11.52
CA THR A 19 -0.15 -4.41 -12.83
C THR A 19 0.66 -3.28 -13.48
N ARG A 20 0.34 -2.01 -13.19
CA ARG A 20 1.17 -0.87 -13.62
C ARG A 20 2.62 -0.90 -13.12
N PHE A 21 2.89 -1.58 -12.03
CA PHE A 21 4.26 -1.77 -11.55
C PHE A 21 5.04 -2.77 -12.41
N ILE A 22 4.37 -3.68 -13.13
CA ILE A 22 4.99 -4.75 -13.91
C ILE A 22 4.64 -4.52 -15.39
N ARG A 23 5.61 -4.00 -16.16
CA ARG A 23 5.39 -3.56 -17.55
C ARG A 23 5.11 -4.69 -18.56
N ASP A 24 5.55 -5.93 -18.29
CA ASP A 24 5.63 -7.01 -19.28
C ASP A 24 4.70 -8.21 -18.99
N ARG A 25 3.72 -8.08 -18.11
CA ARG A 25 2.78 -9.18 -17.88
C ARG A 25 1.49 -8.96 -18.65
N GLU A 26 1.07 -9.99 -19.38
CA GLU A 26 -0.27 -10.09 -19.94
C GLU A 26 -1.31 -9.82 -18.83
N TYR A 27 -2.26 -8.96 -19.13
CA TYR A 27 -3.34 -8.63 -18.21
C TYR A 27 -4.20 -9.87 -18.01
N SER A 28 -4.24 -10.39 -16.80
CA SER A 28 -5.32 -11.29 -16.43
C SER A 28 -6.64 -10.52 -16.39
N GLU A 29 -7.71 -11.11 -16.88
CA GLU A 29 -9.04 -10.54 -16.71
C GLU A 29 -9.32 -10.28 -15.22
N ASN A 30 -10.02 -9.21 -14.90
CA ASN A 30 -10.40 -8.90 -13.53
C ASN A 30 -11.85 -9.30 -13.26
N ASN A 31 -12.23 -9.34 -12.00
CA ASN A 31 -13.55 -9.76 -11.55
C ASN A 31 -14.68 -8.74 -11.79
N HIS A 32 -14.43 -7.66 -12.54
CA HIS A 32 -15.36 -6.55 -12.83
C HIS A 32 -15.89 -5.80 -11.59
N ILE A 33 -15.38 -6.05 -10.39
CA ILE A 33 -15.71 -5.27 -9.20
C ILE A 33 -14.86 -4.01 -9.21
N GLN A 34 -15.44 -2.88 -9.59
CA GLN A 34 -14.74 -1.62 -9.81
C GLN A 34 -13.89 -1.19 -8.60
N GLY A 35 -14.47 -1.15 -7.42
CA GLY A 35 -13.81 -0.69 -6.20
C GLY A 35 -13.54 0.83 -6.19
N GLU A 36 -13.02 1.31 -5.05
CA GLU A 36 -12.60 2.69 -4.93
C GLU A 36 -11.25 2.94 -5.62
N PRO A 37 -11.00 4.16 -6.13
CA PRO A 37 -9.71 4.53 -6.70
C PRO A 37 -8.58 4.35 -5.69
N VAL A 38 -7.40 3.99 -6.18
CA VAL A 38 -6.17 3.98 -5.37
C VAL A 38 -5.80 5.43 -5.03
N GLU A 39 -5.53 5.69 -3.75
CA GLU A 39 -5.14 7.02 -3.28
C GLU A 39 -3.62 7.12 -3.11
N TYR A 40 -3.03 8.12 -3.77
CA TYR A 40 -1.63 8.48 -3.62
C TYR A 40 -1.47 9.62 -2.63
N LEU A 41 -0.49 9.50 -1.75
CA LEU A 41 -0.20 10.46 -0.69
C LEU A 41 1.28 10.83 -0.77
N ASP A 42 1.56 11.93 -1.44
CA ASP A 42 2.91 12.44 -1.56
C ASP A 42 3.31 13.10 -0.24
N TYR A 43 4.52 12.90 0.26
CA TYR A 43 4.96 13.50 1.52
C TYR A 43 6.35 14.13 1.42
N SER A 44 6.55 15.19 2.20
CA SER A 44 7.82 15.90 2.35
C SER A 44 8.38 15.67 3.77
N GLY A 45 9.20 14.63 3.90
CA GLY A 45 9.83 14.25 5.16
C GLY A 45 8.90 13.58 6.18
N ILE A 46 9.49 13.16 7.27
CA ILE A 46 8.87 12.28 8.29
C ILE A 46 7.67 12.93 8.98
N SER A 47 7.74 14.23 9.27
CA SER A 47 6.66 14.96 9.94
C SER A 47 5.39 15.03 9.10
N ASP A 48 5.53 15.31 7.79
CA ASP A 48 4.40 15.36 6.85
C ASP A 48 3.84 13.94 6.61
N MET A 49 4.70 12.94 6.48
CA MET A 49 4.30 11.53 6.43
C MET A 49 3.41 11.15 7.60
N ARG A 50 3.84 11.47 8.84
CA ARG A 50 3.08 11.23 10.08
C ARG A 50 1.71 11.91 10.04
N LYS A 51 1.66 13.17 9.62
CA LYS A 51 0.43 13.96 9.51
C LYS A 51 -0.56 13.35 8.52
N LYS A 52 -0.07 12.96 7.33
CA LYS A 52 -0.89 12.35 6.27
C LYS A 52 -1.37 10.96 6.67
N LEU A 53 -0.50 10.13 7.22
CA LEU A 53 -0.89 8.82 7.72
C LEU A 53 -1.95 8.91 8.81
N ARG A 54 -1.81 9.85 9.76
CA ARG A 54 -2.83 10.10 10.79
C ARG A 54 -4.18 10.45 10.18
N LYS A 55 -4.22 11.30 9.14
CA LYS A 55 -5.46 11.65 8.44
C LYS A 55 -6.11 10.45 7.77
N VAL A 56 -5.32 9.59 7.12
CA VAL A 56 -5.82 8.35 6.51
C VAL A 56 -6.41 7.42 7.55
N LEU A 57 -5.69 7.18 8.65
CA LEU A 57 -6.18 6.32 9.72
C LEU A 57 -7.46 6.86 10.36
N HIS A 58 -7.56 8.18 10.53
CA HIS A 58 -8.79 8.83 11.01
C HIS A 58 -9.96 8.64 10.03
N LYS A 59 -9.72 8.88 8.73
CA LYS A 59 -10.71 8.65 7.67
C LYS A 59 -11.21 7.20 7.66
N LEU A 60 -10.30 6.24 7.79
CA LEU A 60 -10.64 4.81 7.77
C LEU A 60 -11.39 4.38 9.03
N ILE A 61 -10.84 4.67 10.21
CA ILE A 61 -11.32 4.10 11.47
C ILE A 61 -12.54 4.87 12.02
N VAL A 62 -12.46 6.20 12.03
CA VAL A 62 -13.52 7.02 12.64
C VAL A 62 -14.66 7.25 11.65
N LEU A 63 -14.37 7.70 10.44
CA LEU A 63 -15.42 8.02 9.46
C LEU A 63 -15.91 6.77 8.74
N GLY A 64 -14.99 5.90 8.30
CA GLY A 64 -15.29 4.68 7.55
C GLY A 64 -15.63 3.47 8.43
N ARG A 65 -15.48 3.57 9.76
CA ARG A 65 -15.70 2.47 10.72
C ARG A 65 -14.95 1.17 10.37
N VAL A 66 -13.81 1.30 9.71
CA VAL A 66 -12.95 0.16 9.37
C VAL A 66 -12.23 -0.30 10.64
N SER A 67 -12.31 -1.58 10.92
CA SER A 67 -11.60 -2.15 12.07
C SER A 67 -10.09 -2.06 11.90
N SER A 68 -9.35 -1.74 12.96
CA SER A 68 -7.88 -1.69 12.95
C SER A 68 -7.25 -2.99 12.44
N LYS A 69 -7.85 -4.14 12.73
CA LYS A 69 -7.41 -5.46 12.26
C LYS A 69 -7.57 -5.66 10.74
N ASP A 70 -8.41 -4.87 10.07
CA ASP A 70 -8.61 -4.91 8.63
C ASP A 70 -7.61 -4.03 7.85
N ILE A 71 -6.77 -3.28 8.58
CA ILE A 71 -5.75 -2.38 8.04
C ILE A 71 -4.37 -2.99 8.25
N ILE A 72 -3.50 -2.89 7.25
CA ILE A 72 -2.08 -3.23 7.34
C ILE A 72 -1.24 -2.12 6.72
N ILE A 73 -0.12 -1.79 7.35
CA ILE A 73 0.89 -0.90 6.78
C ILE A 73 2.06 -1.75 6.32
N LEU A 74 2.40 -1.67 5.03
CA LEU A 74 3.48 -2.43 4.42
C LEU A 74 4.63 -1.49 4.01
N THR A 75 5.84 -1.79 4.46
CA THR A 75 7.02 -1.00 4.13
C THR A 75 7.82 -1.64 3.00
N GLY A 76 8.19 -0.84 2.00
CA GLY A 76 8.99 -1.27 0.85
C GLY A 76 10.50 -1.30 1.11
N ARG A 77 10.96 -0.78 2.26
CA ARG A 77 12.39 -0.63 2.59
C ARG A 77 12.84 -1.41 3.83
N ALA A 78 14.14 -1.67 3.90
CA ALA A 78 14.78 -2.21 5.09
C ALA A 78 14.66 -1.25 6.28
N LYS A 79 14.76 -1.77 7.50
CA LYS A 79 14.59 -1.00 8.74
C LYS A 79 15.47 0.26 8.82
N SER A 80 16.70 0.17 8.36
CA SER A 80 17.69 1.26 8.43
C SER A 80 17.44 2.42 7.45
N SER A 81 16.64 2.21 6.41
CA SER A 81 16.38 3.20 5.35
C SER A 81 14.90 3.51 5.16
N SER A 82 14.06 3.12 6.11
CA SER A 82 12.61 3.29 6.06
C SER A 82 12.20 4.56 6.79
N ASP A 83 11.61 5.53 6.08
CA ASP A 83 11.02 6.74 6.66
C ASP A 83 9.93 6.39 7.66
N PHE A 84 9.13 5.37 7.33
CA PHE A 84 8.09 4.87 8.22
C PHE A 84 8.68 4.34 9.54
N LYS A 85 9.77 3.56 9.47
CA LYS A 85 10.44 3.04 10.67
C LYS A 85 11.07 4.14 11.51
N MET A 86 11.67 5.15 10.87
CA MET A 86 12.19 6.32 11.58
C MET A 86 11.06 7.12 12.24
N MET A 87 9.93 7.26 11.55
CA MET A 87 8.75 7.95 12.10
C MET A 87 8.21 7.33 13.39
N ILE A 88 8.27 6.01 13.53
CA ILE A 88 7.73 5.27 14.68
C ILE A 88 8.79 4.87 15.71
N SER A 89 10.07 5.22 15.51
CA SER A 89 11.20 4.75 16.35
C SER A 89 11.05 5.07 17.82
N GLU A 90 10.48 6.22 18.17
CA GLU A 90 10.33 6.65 19.57
C GLU A 90 9.05 6.11 20.23
N LYS A 91 7.97 6.08 19.47
CA LYS A 91 6.64 5.66 19.94
C LYS A 91 5.97 4.89 18.82
N ASN A 92 5.60 3.67 19.06
CA ASN A 92 4.83 2.87 18.09
C ASN A 92 3.39 3.40 17.90
N THR A 93 3.25 4.72 17.70
CA THR A 93 1.95 5.39 17.55
C THR A 93 1.95 6.42 16.43
N VAL A 94 0.81 6.61 15.82
CA VAL A 94 0.51 7.71 14.91
C VAL A 94 -0.75 8.43 15.39
N GLY A 95 -0.57 9.55 16.08
CA GLY A 95 -1.65 10.18 16.84
C GLY A 95 -2.13 9.26 17.97
N SER A 96 -3.43 9.00 18.02
CA SER A 96 -4.05 8.05 18.99
C SER A 96 -4.00 6.58 18.55
N TYR A 97 -3.49 6.30 17.36
CA TYR A 97 -3.49 4.94 16.79
C TYR A 97 -2.22 4.20 17.18
N GLN A 98 -2.39 3.06 17.86
CA GLN A 98 -1.29 2.18 18.22
C GLN A 98 -0.88 1.31 17.03
N LEU A 99 0.43 1.22 16.79
CA LEU A 99 1.00 0.39 15.73
C LEU A 99 1.73 -0.81 16.33
N LEU A 100 1.61 -1.97 15.70
CA LEU A 100 2.22 -3.21 16.17
C LEU A 100 3.04 -3.85 15.06
N GLY A 101 4.33 -4.07 15.33
CA GLY A 101 5.29 -4.65 14.36
C GLY A 101 5.44 -6.16 14.42
N ASN A 102 4.83 -6.82 15.40
CA ASN A 102 4.95 -8.25 15.62
C ASN A 102 3.69 -9.01 15.16
N GLU A 103 3.80 -10.33 15.07
CA GLU A 103 2.72 -11.21 14.59
C GLU A 103 1.55 -11.39 15.58
N SER A 104 1.66 -10.83 16.80
CA SER A 104 0.62 -10.91 17.80
C SER A 104 -0.59 -10.04 17.43
N ASP A 105 -1.78 -10.62 17.40
CA ASP A 105 -3.03 -9.90 17.23
C ASP A 105 -3.45 -9.26 18.57
N GLN A 106 -3.05 -8.01 18.79
CA GLN A 106 -3.63 -7.20 19.87
C GLN A 106 -4.85 -6.44 19.36
N GLN A 107 -5.91 -6.46 20.14
CA GLN A 107 -7.13 -5.71 19.82
C GLN A 107 -6.80 -4.20 19.73
N ASN A 108 -7.38 -3.54 18.75
CA ASN A 108 -7.26 -2.09 18.51
C ASN A 108 -5.88 -1.59 18.03
N CYS A 109 -4.95 -2.48 17.67
CA CYS A 109 -3.68 -2.10 17.08
C CYS A 109 -3.70 -2.29 15.56
N ILE A 110 -3.01 -1.40 14.85
CA ILE A 110 -2.79 -1.50 13.40
C ILE A 110 -1.45 -2.20 13.19
N ARG A 111 -1.45 -3.29 12.45
CA ARG A 111 -0.22 -4.03 12.15
C ARG A 111 0.60 -3.33 11.08
N TYR A 112 1.92 -3.39 11.22
CA TYR A 112 2.86 -3.02 10.18
C TYR A 112 3.95 -4.08 10.01
N THR A 113 4.41 -4.27 8.78
CA THR A 113 5.50 -5.20 8.47
C THR A 113 6.12 -4.86 7.11
N SER A 114 7.19 -5.55 6.71
CA SER A 114 7.72 -5.41 5.36
C SER A 114 6.87 -6.18 4.34
N ILE A 115 6.89 -5.73 3.10
CA ILE A 115 6.20 -6.41 1.98
C ILE A 115 6.64 -7.88 1.89
N HIS A 116 7.94 -8.14 2.03
CA HIS A 116 8.49 -9.51 1.96
C HIS A 116 7.91 -10.45 3.02
N LYS A 117 7.79 -9.98 4.27
CA LYS A 117 7.23 -10.79 5.37
C LYS A 117 5.73 -11.02 5.22
N TYR A 118 5.05 -10.16 4.47
CA TYR A 118 3.61 -10.25 4.25
C TYR A 118 3.24 -11.08 3.02
N ARG A 119 4.19 -11.80 2.44
CA ARG A 119 3.97 -12.66 1.27
C ARG A 119 2.91 -13.73 1.57
N GLY A 120 1.95 -13.91 0.65
CA GLY A 120 0.86 -14.89 0.80
C GLY A 120 -0.34 -14.42 1.62
N LEU A 121 -0.24 -13.34 2.36
CA LEU A 121 -1.32 -12.78 3.17
C LEU A 121 -2.04 -11.64 2.43
N GLU A 122 -3.23 -11.26 2.95
CA GLU A 122 -4.08 -10.23 2.37
C GLU A 122 -4.78 -9.42 3.47
N ARG A 123 -5.19 -8.18 3.15
CA ARG A 123 -6.00 -7.33 4.03
C ARG A 123 -7.02 -6.55 3.22
N LYS A 124 -8.12 -6.12 3.87
CA LYS A 124 -9.09 -5.25 3.22
C LYS A 124 -8.47 -3.92 2.80
N VAL A 125 -7.71 -3.31 3.71
CA VAL A 125 -7.02 -2.05 3.47
C VAL A 125 -5.51 -2.24 3.61
N VAL A 126 -4.77 -1.82 2.59
CA VAL A 126 -3.32 -1.77 2.61
C VAL A 126 -2.86 -0.32 2.44
N ILE A 127 -1.90 0.07 3.27
CA ILE A 127 -1.18 1.33 3.15
C ILE A 127 0.28 0.98 2.84
N LEU A 128 0.70 1.21 1.60
CA LEU A 128 2.11 1.04 1.20
C LEU A 128 2.89 2.28 1.59
N THR A 129 4.06 2.09 2.18
CA THR A 129 4.97 3.15 2.56
C THR A 129 6.37 2.88 2.02
N ASP A 130 7.22 3.91 2.01
CA ASP A 130 8.61 3.83 1.56
C ASP A 130 8.77 3.40 0.08
N ILE A 131 7.83 3.80 -0.75
CA ILE A 131 7.91 3.57 -2.21
C ILE A 131 8.75 4.69 -2.83
N HIS A 132 10.08 4.58 -2.70
CA HIS A 132 11.04 5.54 -3.25
C HIS A 132 11.45 5.22 -4.68
N HIS A 133 11.40 3.95 -5.07
CA HIS A 133 11.85 3.49 -6.37
C HIS A 133 10.79 2.63 -7.02
N PHE A 134 10.33 3.06 -8.17
CA PHE A 134 9.44 2.27 -9.02
C PHE A 134 10.18 1.15 -9.77
N ASP A 135 11.53 1.18 -9.75
CA ASP A 135 12.38 0.14 -10.35
C ASP A 135 12.24 -1.22 -9.63
N PHE A 136 11.78 -1.24 -8.39
CA PHE A 136 11.42 -2.48 -7.68
C PHE A 136 10.01 -2.94 -8.05
N ALA A 137 9.77 -3.10 -9.34
CA ALA A 137 8.46 -3.40 -9.91
C ALA A 137 7.75 -4.59 -9.25
N GLU A 138 8.46 -5.71 -9.10
CA GLU A 138 7.90 -6.91 -8.48
C GLU A 138 7.53 -6.71 -7.01
N LEU A 139 8.36 -5.99 -6.24
CA LEU A 139 8.10 -5.71 -4.84
C LEU A 139 6.87 -4.81 -4.69
N ASN A 140 6.78 -3.76 -5.50
CA ASN A 140 5.66 -2.83 -5.50
C ASN A 140 4.35 -3.53 -5.90
N TYR A 141 4.40 -4.36 -6.94
CA TYR A 141 3.30 -5.23 -7.33
C TYR A 141 2.88 -6.15 -6.20
N LEU A 142 3.86 -6.84 -5.59
CA LEU A 142 3.61 -7.75 -4.48
C LEU A 142 2.89 -7.05 -3.33
N GLY A 143 3.32 -5.84 -2.95
CA GLY A 143 2.69 -5.05 -1.91
C GLY A 143 1.28 -4.58 -2.28
N ALA A 144 1.10 -4.03 -3.48
CA ALA A 144 -0.19 -3.52 -3.95
C ALA A 144 -1.24 -4.63 -4.07
N SER A 145 -0.83 -5.81 -4.57
CA SER A 145 -1.72 -6.97 -4.74
C SER A 145 -2.20 -7.60 -3.43
N ARG A 146 -1.71 -7.14 -2.26
CA ARG A 146 -2.20 -7.59 -0.93
C ARG A 146 -3.50 -6.90 -0.51
N ALA A 147 -3.88 -5.80 -1.13
CA ALA A 147 -5.11 -5.08 -0.84
C ALA A 147 -6.31 -5.76 -1.50
N LYS A 148 -7.40 -5.94 -0.75
CA LYS A 148 -8.66 -6.46 -1.30
C LYS A 148 -9.62 -5.36 -1.73
N VAL A 149 -9.78 -4.32 -0.91
CA VAL A 149 -10.84 -3.32 -1.06
C VAL A 149 -10.27 -1.92 -1.31
N LYS A 150 -9.25 -1.51 -0.52
CA LYS A 150 -8.68 -0.16 -0.60
C LYS A 150 -7.17 -0.19 -0.51
N LEU A 151 -6.54 0.60 -1.37
CA LEU A 151 -5.09 0.76 -1.41
C LEU A 151 -4.73 2.25 -1.30
N TYR A 152 -3.81 2.54 -0.37
CA TYR A 152 -3.11 3.82 -0.25
C TYR A 152 -1.63 3.60 -0.57
N ILE A 153 -1.03 4.54 -1.29
CA ILE A 153 0.40 4.50 -1.63
C ILE A 153 1.02 5.83 -1.18
N MET A 154 1.89 5.76 -0.19
CA MET A 154 2.64 6.91 0.31
C MET A 154 3.99 7.00 -0.39
N ILE A 155 4.23 8.14 -1.05
CA ILE A 155 5.41 8.37 -1.90
C ILE A 155 6.12 9.64 -1.42
N PRO A 156 7.44 9.61 -1.16
CA PRO A 156 8.18 10.83 -0.89
C PRO A 156 8.23 11.72 -2.13
N ASN A 157 8.22 13.02 -1.95
CA ASN A 157 8.22 14.00 -3.04
C ASN A 157 9.41 13.82 -4.00
N GLU A 158 10.52 13.35 -3.50
CA GLU A 158 11.73 13.04 -4.30
C GLU A 158 11.49 11.94 -5.36
N ALA A 159 10.49 11.09 -5.15
CA ALA A 159 10.11 10.03 -6.10
C ALA A 159 8.98 10.43 -7.07
N LEU A 160 8.47 11.66 -7.00
CA LEU A 160 7.33 12.13 -7.81
C LEU A 160 7.61 12.11 -9.32
N THR A 161 8.82 12.44 -9.74
CA THR A 161 9.21 12.43 -11.16
C THR A 161 9.01 11.04 -11.74
N LYS A 162 9.47 10.01 -11.04
CA LYS A 162 9.31 8.61 -11.45
C LYS A 162 7.85 8.14 -11.44
N ARG A 163 7.03 8.67 -10.53
CA ARG A 163 5.58 8.43 -10.52
C ARG A 163 4.93 8.98 -11.78
N THR A 164 5.29 10.19 -12.18
CA THR A 164 4.73 10.83 -13.39
C THR A 164 5.06 10.01 -14.64
N GLU A 165 6.29 9.53 -14.75
CA GLU A 165 6.70 8.62 -15.83
C GLU A 165 5.86 7.33 -15.85
N LEU A 166 5.56 6.76 -14.68
CA LEU A 166 4.76 5.54 -14.55
C LEU A 166 3.32 5.77 -15.02
N ILE A 167 2.75 6.93 -14.70
CA ILE A 167 1.39 7.32 -15.12
C ILE A 167 1.33 7.62 -16.62
N LEU A 168 2.33 8.32 -17.15
CA LEU A 168 2.39 8.68 -18.58
C LEU A 168 2.58 7.44 -19.47
N ASN A 169 3.43 6.52 -19.06
CA ASN A 169 3.66 5.28 -19.81
C ASN A 169 2.43 4.35 -19.86
N CYS A 170 1.43 4.57 -18.99
CA CYS A 170 0.17 3.82 -19.02
C CYS A 170 -0.87 4.40 -20.01
N LYS A 171 -0.68 5.63 -20.50
CA LYS A 171 -1.59 6.25 -21.48
C LYS A 171 -1.36 5.78 -22.92
N HIS A 172 -0.32 5.00 -23.18
CA HIS A 172 -0.02 4.44 -24.50
C HIS A 172 -0.65 3.06 -24.75
N PHE A 173 -1.58 2.61 -23.90
CA PHE A 173 -2.29 1.34 -24.00
C PHE A 173 -3.82 1.50 -24.02
N GLU A 174 -4.33 2.67 -24.44
CA GLU A 174 -5.73 2.86 -24.85
C GLU A 174 -5.90 2.75 -26.36
#